data_1b3a9f26ad11977591ae04330e71f700
#
_entry.id   1b3a9f26ad11977591ae04330e71f700
#
_cell.length_a   1.000
_cell.length_b   1.000
_cell.length_c   1.000
_cell.angle_alpha   90.00
_cell.angle_beta   90.00
_cell.angle_gamma   90.00
#
_symmetry.space_group_name_H-M   'P 1'
#
loop_
_entity.id
_entity.type
_entity.pdbx_description
1 polymer ?
#
loop_
_entity_poly.entity_id
_entity_poly.type
_entity_poly.pdbx_seq_one_letter_code
_entity_poly.pdbx_strand_id
1 'polypeptide(L)'
;MPVSGADPKPGLPLPSGPSTPASVQTLAFARDPVGALLSARAAYGPLFTLRFAGVGPVVAIADVDAAVRLMDADPQAARAGEARRRILPQASSRSSFGADADRHRAARGRIESAFAPARIERLDGGLRRLAESHVDHWPMGRPFRMLPRMRTLTQDVFVRLMLGVRDEARAAALVAAMRRLLWTPGNPPLTPPDRDEPGGPLVDAVFRRRLRPVAQLLDEEVRARRGNGTPGDTILDLMVASQPRLSGEEAVDELLVVMAAAQEPPSIALAWLVERLARHPEVAEAFVKAGPGDPVRHAIIDETLRLRPPAMASLRRLTAPFDANGVELPAGTMTMAPIPLLHRDPESFPDAEEFRPARFDGNLNRPEAFRPFGGGARRCIAEPLARAEMHAAIGVVFNRLRVRALWPRPERPVQRATVLVPHRSVPVLTGARLPASPEPAR
;
A
#
# COMPACT_ATOMS: atom_id res chain seq x y z
N MET A 1 -10.16 -21.34 25.52
CA MET A 1 -10.60 -22.47 24.69
C MET A 1 -10.02 -22.25 23.29
N PRO A 2 -9.26 -23.18 22.71
CA PRO A 2 -8.72 -23.04 21.38
C PRO A 2 -9.87 -23.17 20.37
N VAL A 3 -10.07 -22.15 19.53
CA VAL A 3 -10.97 -22.23 18.40
C VAL A 3 -10.23 -23.02 17.32
N SER A 4 -10.56 -24.30 17.22
CA SER A 4 -10.20 -25.18 16.13
C SER A 4 -10.50 -24.51 14.80
N GLY A 5 -9.46 -24.19 14.03
CA GLY A 5 -9.58 -23.79 12.63
C GLY A 5 -10.01 -24.97 11.80
N ALA A 6 -11.33 -25.19 11.70
CA ALA A 6 -11.85 -26.23 10.82
C ALA A 6 -11.49 -25.88 9.38
N ASP A 7 -10.77 -26.79 8.72
CA ASP A 7 -10.65 -26.84 7.27
C ASP A 7 -12.06 -26.83 6.64
N PRO A 8 -12.22 -26.24 5.42
CA PRO A 8 -13.51 -26.19 4.77
C PRO A 8 -14.11 -27.59 4.71
N LYS A 9 -15.35 -27.73 5.23
CA LYS A 9 -16.09 -28.97 5.09
C LYS A 9 -16.11 -29.35 3.59
N PRO A 10 -15.85 -30.60 3.22
CA PRO A 10 -15.97 -31.04 1.84
C PRO A 10 -17.45 -30.95 1.44
N GLY A 11 -17.82 -29.93 0.66
CA GLY A 11 -19.25 -29.73 0.30
C GLY A 11 -19.47 -28.99 -0.99
N LEU A 12 -18.84 -27.86 -1.22
CA LEU A 12 -19.06 -27.11 -2.46
C LEU A 12 -17.72 -26.98 -3.20
N PRO A 13 -17.67 -27.34 -4.50
CA PRO A 13 -16.46 -27.16 -5.29
C PRO A 13 -16.17 -25.66 -5.44
N LEU A 14 -14.90 -25.26 -5.22
CA LEU A 14 -14.46 -23.90 -5.52
C LEU A 14 -14.53 -23.65 -7.03
N PRO A 15 -14.70 -22.39 -7.45
CA PRO A 15 -14.65 -22.00 -8.86
C PRO A 15 -13.43 -22.58 -9.59
N SER A 16 -13.60 -22.88 -10.88
CA SER A 16 -12.49 -23.41 -11.70
C SER A 16 -11.31 -22.45 -11.77
N GLY A 17 -10.15 -22.97 -12.14
CA GLY A 17 -8.92 -22.19 -12.26
C GLY A 17 -7.78 -23.02 -12.83
N PRO A 18 -6.58 -22.47 -13.01
CA PRO A 18 -5.44 -23.17 -13.58
C PRO A 18 -5.17 -24.50 -12.87
N SER A 19 -4.97 -25.55 -13.65
CA SER A 19 -4.64 -26.91 -13.15
C SER A 19 -3.15 -27.13 -12.88
N THR A 20 -2.31 -26.13 -13.24
CA THR A 20 -0.86 -26.21 -13.00
C THR A 20 -0.55 -26.29 -11.50
N PRO A 21 0.59 -26.92 -11.09
CA PRO A 21 1.00 -26.99 -9.69
C PRO A 21 1.06 -25.62 -9.00
N ALA A 22 0.76 -25.55 -7.70
CA ALA A 22 0.76 -24.33 -6.92
C ALA A 22 2.10 -23.56 -6.99
N SER A 23 3.24 -24.27 -7.01
CA SER A 23 4.56 -23.66 -7.16
C SER A 23 4.73 -22.93 -8.50
N VAL A 24 4.21 -23.49 -9.59
CA VAL A 24 4.24 -22.89 -10.92
C VAL A 24 3.36 -21.63 -10.95
N GLN A 25 2.13 -21.72 -10.41
CA GLN A 25 1.24 -20.54 -10.30
C GLN A 25 1.88 -19.44 -9.46
N THR A 26 2.49 -19.77 -8.32
CA THR A 26 3.18 -18.82 -7.46
C THR A 26 4.32 -18.11 -8.19
N LEU A 27 5.14 -18.86 -8.94
CA LEU A 27 6.26 -18.29 -9.70
C LEU A 27 5.78 -17.39 -10.84
N ALA A 28 4.77 -17.83 -11.61
CA ALA A 28 4.17 -17.05 -12.68
C ALA A 28 3.59 -15.74 -12.13
N PHE A 29 2.85 -15.83 -11.03
CA PHE A 29 2.25 -14.69 -10.35
C PHE A 29 3.31 -13.72 -9.78
N ALA A 30 4.36 -14.22 -9.17
CA ALA A 30 5.46 -13.36 -8.67
C ALA A 30 6.17 -12.60 -9.80
N ARG A 31 6.27 -13.22 -10.98
CA ARG A 31 6.96 -12.65 -12.15
C ARG A 31 6.12 -11.63 -12.91
N ASP A 32 4.83 -11.93 -13.10
CA ASP A 32 3.88 -11.06 -13.80
C ASP A 32 2.47 -11.23 -13.20
N PRO A 33 2.21 -10.59 -12.06
CA PRO A 33 0.93 -10.74 -11.36
C PRO A 33 -0.27 -10.24 -12.15
N VAL A 34 -0.10 -9.14 -12.89
CA VAL A 34 -1.19 -8.55 -13.68
C VAL A 34 -1.51 -9.42 -14.89
N GLY A 35 -0.49 -9.87 -15.62
CA GLY A 35 -0.67 -10.79 -16.75
C GLY A 35 -1.27 -12.12 -16.33
N ALA A 36 -0.83 -12.69 -15.19
CA ALA A 36 -1.41 -13.93 -14.65
C ALA A 36 -2.90 -13.77 -14.29
N LEU A 37 -3.28 -12.65 -13.67
CA LEU A 37 -4.68 -12.33 -13.36
C LEU A 37 -5.53 -12.14 -14.62
N LEU A 38 -5.04 -11.37 -15.59
CA LEU A 38 -5.73 -11.14 -16.86
C LEU A 38 -5.93 -12.45 -17.65
N SER A 39 -4.89 -13.28 -17.73
CA SER A 39 -4.97 -14.59 -18.39
C SER A 39 -5.97 -15.52 -17.70
N ALA A 40 -5.99 -15.55 -16.37
CA ALA A 40 -6.94 -16.34 -15.61
C ALA A 40 -8.39 -15.83 -15.80
N ARG A 41 -8.62 -14.51 -15.75
CA ARG A 41 -9.93 -13.92 -16.04
C ARG A 41 -10.41 -14.26 -17.45
N ALA A 42 -9.55 -14.19 -18.44
CA ALA A 42 -9.88 -14.52 -19.83
C ALA A 42 -10.26 -15.99 -20.01
N ALA A 43 -9.60 -16.92 -19.29
CA ALA A 43 -9.83 -18.35 -19.40
C ALA A 43 -10.99 -18.87 -18.56
N TYR A 44 -11.25 -18.28 -17.40
CA TYR A 44 -12.18 -18.82 -16.40
C TYR A 44 -13.31 -17.86 -16.03
N GLY A 45 -13.35 -16.65 -16.60
CA GLY A 45 -14.35 -15.64 -16.29
C GLY A 45 -13.98 -14.79 -15.06
N PRO A 46 -14.93 -14.01 -14.51
CA PRO A 46 -14.67 -13.05 -13.43
C PRO A 46 -14.48 -13.70 -12.05
N LEU A 47 -14.73 -15.01 -11.91
CA LEU A 47 -14.61 -15.76 -10.67
C LEU A 47 -13.76 -17.01 -10.91
N PHE A 48 -12.56 -17.08 -10.30
CA PHE A 48 -11.64 -18.18 -10.52
C PHE A 48 -10.76 -18.45 -9.30
N THR A 49 -10.18 -19.67 -9.22
CA THR A 49 -9.32 -20.09 -8.12
C THR A 49 -7.86 -20.15 -8.54
N LEU A 50 -7.00 -19.41 -7.85
CA LEU A 50 -5.55 -19.57 -7.93
C LEU A 50 -5.05 -20.40 -6.75
N ARG A 51 -3.96 -21.15 -6.95
CA ARG A 51 -3.32 -21.94 -5.90
C ARG A 51 -1.91 -21.42 -5.65
N PHE A 52 -1.65 -20.97 -4.41
CA PHE A 52 -0.35 -20.46 -4.02
C PHE A 52 0.36 -21.42 -3.07
N ALA A 53 1.64 -21.69 -3.35
CA ALA A 53 2.46 -22.52 -2.48
C ALA A 53 2.56 -21.90 -1.07
N GLY A 54 2.29 -22.68 -0.03
CA GLY A 54 2.29 -22.22 1.36
C GLY A 54 1.04 -21.44 1.81
N VAL A 55 0.13 -21.09 0.88
CA VAL A 55 -1.11 -20.37 1.20
C VAL A 55 -2.35 -21.22 0.93
N GLY A 56 -2.29 -22.05 -0.14
CA GLY A 56 -3.40 -22.86 -0.61
C GLY A 56 -4.27 -22.15 -1.66
N PRO A 57 -5.52 -22.60 -1.84
CA PRO A 57 -6.45 -22.02 -2.80
C PRO A 57 -6.95 -20.65 -2.35
N VAL A 58 -6.99 -19.70 -3.29
CA VAL A 58 -7.52 -18.36 -3.11
C VAL A 58 -8.47 -18.07 -4.28
N VAL A 59 -9.73 -17.77 -3.98
CA VAL A 59 -10.73 -17.41 -4.98
C VAL A 59 -10.58 -15.92 -5.32
N ALA A 60 -10.29 -15.64 -6.59
CA ALA A 60 -10.26 -14.28 -7.11
C ALA A 60 -11.67 -13.88 -7.58
N ILE A 61 -12.16 -12.76 -7.06
CA ILE A 61 -13.45 -12.17 -7.39
C ILE A 61 -13.19 -10.89 -8.18
N ALA A 62 -13.22 -10.98 -9.51
CA ALA A 62 -12.97 -9.89 -10.43
C ALA A 62 -14.25 -9.26 -11.01
N ASP A 63 -15.41 -9.80 -10.65
CA ASP A 63 -16.69 -9.14 -10.83
C ASP A 63 -16.77 -7.93 -9.91
N VAL A 64 -17.14 -6.75 -10.45
CA VAL A 64 -17.08 -5.48 -9.72
C VAL A 64 -18.04 -5.49 -8.54
N ASP A 65 -19.30 -5.87 -8.76
CA ASP A 65 -20.35 -5.83 -7.73
C ASP A 65 -20.04 -6.81 -6.60
N ALA A 66 -19.66 -8.04 -6.93
CA ALA A 66 -19.28 -9.05 -5.94
C ALA A 66 -18.01 -8.65 -5.18
N ALA A 67 -17.03 -8.05 -5.86
CA ALA A 67 -15.80 -7.56 -5.22
C ALA A 67 -16.07 -6.39 -4.26
N VAL A 68 -16.96 -5.47 -4.63
CA VAL A 68 -17.38 -4.36 -3.76
C VAL A 68 -18.13 -4.91 -2.55
N ARG A 69 -19.11 -5.81 -2.75
CA ARG A 69 -19.82 -6.47 -1.64
C ARG A 69 -18.86 -7.23 -0.72
N LEU A 70 -17.83 -7.91 -1.26
CA LEU A 70 -16.80 -8.57 -0.46
C LEU A 70 -16.00 -7.58 0.39
N MET A 71 -15.64 -6.43 -0.17
CA MET A 71 -14.90 -5.39 0.56
C MET A 71 -15.73 -4.77 1.68
N ASP A 72 -17.02 -4.59 1.45
CA ASP A 72 -17.98 -3.95 2.35
C ASP A 72 -18.68 -4.94 3.29
N ALA A 73 -18.44 -6.26 3.12
CA ALA A 73 -19.02 -7.29 3.95
C ALA A 73 -18.73 -7.12 5.44
N ASP A 74 -19.64 -7.64 6.28
CA ASP A 74 -19.47 -7.65 7.73
C ASP A 74 -18.07 -8.19 8.10
N PRO A 75 -17.28 -7.41 8.85
CA PRO A 75 -15.95 -7.84 9.31
C PRO A 75 -15.92 -9.14 10.13
N GLN A 76 -17.07 -9.59 10.66
CA GLN A 76 -17.19 -10.89 11.30
C GLN A 76 -17.35 -12.02 10.28
N ALA A 77 -18.08 -11.78 9.18
CA ALA A 77 -18.33 -12.76 8.14
C ALA A 77 -17.17 -12.86 7.12
N ALA A 78 -16.43 -11.76 6.90
CA ALA A 78 -15.32 -11.67 5.93
C ALA A 78 -14.06 -11.07 6.58
N ARG A 79 -13.28 -11.91 7.25
CA ARG A 79 -12.14 -11.52 8.08
C ARG A 79 -10.91 -11.15 7.24
N ALA A 80 -10.51 -9.88 7.28
CA ALA A 80 -9.33 -9.39 6.59
C ALA A 80 -8.05 -9.61 7.40
N GLY A 81 -8.11 -9.49 8.71
CA GLY A 81 -6.96 -9.69 9.60
C GLY A 81 -6.46 -11.13 9.53
N GLU A 82 -7.36 -12.10 9.62
CA GLU A 82 -7.03 -13.52 9.48
C GLU A 82 -6.40 -13.83 8.12
N ALA A 83 -6.98 -13.30 7.03
CA ALA A 83 -6.41 -13.46 5.69
C ALA A 83 -5.00 -12.85 5.57
N ARG A 84 -4.77 -11.69 6.17
CA ARG A 84 -3.46 -11.00 6.14
C ARG A 84 -2.41 -11.74 6.95
N ARG A 85 -2.75 -12.27 8.12
CA ARG A 85 -1.82 -13.02 8.96
C ARG A 85 -1.29 -14.27 8.26
N ARG A 86 -2.07 -14.88 7.35
CA ARG A 86 -1.62 -16.01 6.55
C ARG A 86 -0.49 -15.67 5.57
N ILE A 87 -0.38 -14.43 5.13
CA ILE A 87 0.59 -14.03 4.09
C ILE A 87 1.62 -13.01 4.56
N LEU A 88 1.41 -12.35 5.71
CA LEU A 88 2.30 -11.33 6.25
C LEU A 88 2.72 -11.67 7.68
N PRO A 89 3.97 -12.12 7.88
CA PRO A 89 4.47 -12.54 9.20
C PRO A 89 4.38 -11.45 10.28
N GLN A 90 4.46 -10.17 9.87
CA GLN A 90 4.40 -9.01 10.75
C GLN A 90 2.97 -8.59 11.15
N ALA A 91 1.95 -9.20 10.59
CA ALA A 91 0.56 -8.88 10.90
C ALA A 91 0.15 -9.52 12.25
N SER A 92 0.52 -8.87 13.36
CA SER A 92 0.09 -9.30 14.69
C SER A 92 -1.44 -9.20 14.83
N SER A 93 -2.06 -10.20 15.44
CA SER A 93 -3.50 -10.19 15.79
C SER A 93 -3.89 -9.09 16.76
N ARG A 94 -2.92 -8.42 17.39
CA ARG A 94 -3.10 -7.28 18.29
C ARG A 94 -3.11 -5.94 17.57
N SER A 95 -2.58 -5.88 16.34
CA SER A 95 -2.52 -4.65 15.55
C SER A 95 -3.79 -4.39 14.74
N SER A 96 -4.05 -3.13 14.39
CA SER A 96 -5.17 -2.72 13.54
C SER A 96 -5.18 -3.42 12.18
N PHE A 97 -4.02 -3.82 11.67
CA PHE A 97 -3.88 -4.50 10.39
C PHE A 97 -4.23 -5.99 10.46
N GLY A 98 -3.81 -6.67 11.52
CA GLY A 98 -3.98 -8.11 11.69
C GLY A 98 -5.17 -8.51 12.57
N ALA A 99 -5.80 -7.59 13.30
CA ALA A 99 -7.00 -7.85 14.08
C ALA A 99 -8.25 -7.90 13.19
N ASP A 100 -9.33 -8.51 13.70
CA ASP A 100 -10.64 -8.53 13.04
C ASP A 100 -11.73 -8.00 13.97
N ALA A 101 -12.90 -7.68 13.40
CA ALA A 101 -14.12 -7.26 14.08
C ALA A 101 -13.87 -6.13 15.11
N ASP A 102 -14.33 -6.30 16.36
CA ASP A 102 -14.25 -5.26 17.39
C ASP A 102 -12.81 -4.88 17.76
N ARG A 103 -11.89 -5.86 17.75
CA ARG A 103 -10.47 -5.60 18.00
C ARG A 103 -9.88 -4.67 16.93
N HIS A 104 -10.23 -4.91 15.67
CA HIS A 104 -9.82 -4.02 14.59
C HIS A 104 -10.41 -2.62 14.77
N ARG A 105 -11.71 -2.51 15.07
CA ARG A 105 -12.38 -1.23 15.28
C ARG A 105 -11.72 -0.44 16.40
N ALA A 106 -11.45 -1.10 17.53
CA ALA A 106 -10.78 -0.48 18.67
C ALA A 106 -9.34 -0.04 18.34
N ALA A 107 -8.56 -0.91 17.68
CA ALA A 107 -7.18 -0.57 17.31
C ALA A 107 -7.13 0.57 16.29
N ARG A 108 -7.97 0.53 15.25
CA ARG A 108 -8.07 1.58 14.23
C ARG A 108 -8.49 2.91 14.85
N GLY A 109 -9.50 2.93 15.70
CA GLY A 109 -10.03 4.14 16.33
C GLY A 109 -8.99 4.92 17.16
N ARG A 110 -7.96 4.24 17.69
CA ARG A 110 -6.88 4.89 18.46
C ARG A 110 -6.01 5.82 17.63
N ILE A 111 -5.84 5.54 16.34
CA ILE A 111 -4.93 6.27 15.44
C ILE A 111 -5.67 7.04 14.34
N GLU A 112 -6.97 6.88 14.21
CA GLU A 112 -7.74 7.39 13.06
C GLU A 112 -7.65 8.91 12.95
N SER A 113 -7.71 9.63 14.06
CA SER A 113 -7.62 11.09 14.09
C SER A 113 -6.25 11.62 13.60
N ALA A 114 -5.18 10.81 13.68
CA ALA A 114 -3.87 11.18 13.12
C ALA A 114 -3.90 11.30 11.59
N PHE A 115 -4.86 10.67 10.93
CA PHE A 115 -5.04 10.69 9.48
C PHE A 115 -6.23 11.54 9.03
N ALA A 116 -6.85 12.29 9.94
CA ALA A 116 -7.96 13.16 9.61
C ALA A 116 -7.55 14.22 8.58
N PRO A 117 -8.38 14.51 7.54
CA PRO A 117 -8.05 15.45 6.47
C PRO A 117 -7.53 16.80 6.98
N ALA A 118 -8.22 17.41 7.95
CA ALA A 118 -7.82 18.70 8.54
C ALA A 118 -6.43 18.65 9.22
N ARG A 119 -6.01 17.51 9.77
CA ARG A 119 -4.65 17.36 10.28
C ARG A 119 -3.64 17.22 9.15
N ILE A 120 -3.95 16.42 8.14
CA ILE A 120 -3.06 16.22 6.99
C ILE A 120 -2.83 17.53 6.23
N GLU A 121 -3.84 18.36 6.07
CA GLU A 121 -3.70 19.69 5.47
C GLU A 121 -2.66 20.55 6.20
N ARG A 122 -2.62 20.51 7.54
CA ARG A 122 -1.60 21.22 8.33
C ARG A 122 -0.17 20.71 8.09
N LEU A 123 -0.01 19.51 7.56
CA LEU A 123 1.31 18.93 7.24
C LEU A 123 1.85 19.36 5.88
N ASP A 124 1.08 20.03 5.01
CA ASP A 124 1.49 20.37 3.63
C ASP A 124 2.85 21.09 3.58
N GLY A 125 3.05 22.10 4.42
CA GLY A 125 4.32 22.81 4.50
C GLY A 125 5.48 21.91 4.94
N GLY A 126 5.24 20.95 5.83
CA GLY A 126 6.22 19.95 6.27
C GLY A 126 6.57 18.97 5.17
N LEU A 127 5.55 18.46 4.46
CA LEU A 127 5.70 17.57 3.31
C LEU A 127 6.54 18.21 2.21
N ARG A 128 6.27 19.47 1.87
CA ARG A 128 7.04 20.21 0.85
C ARG A 128 8.48 20.40 1.27
N ARG A 129 8.75 20.88 2.51
CA ARG A 129 10.12 21.08 2.99
C ARG A 129 10.92 19.78 2.97
N LEU A 130 10.33 18.65 3.40
CA LEU A 130 11.01 17.35 3.32
C LEU A 130 11.26 16.96 1.86
N ALA A 131 10.30 17.10 0.97
CA ALA A 131 10.50 16.81 -0.44
C ALA A 131 11.62 17.67 -1.05
N GLU A 132 11.66 18.96 -0.75
CA GLU A 132 12.70 19.89 -1.20
C GLU A 132 14.08 19.46 -0.71
N SER A 133 14.22 19.18 0.58
CA SER A 133 15.50 18.77 1.16
C SER A 133 16.01 17.45 0.55
N HIS A 134 15.12 16.53 0.20
CA HIS A 134 15.49 15.29 -0.50
C HIS A 134 15.91 15.55 -1.95
N VAL A 135 15.15 16.36 -2.69
CA VAL A 135 15.41 16.68 -4.10
C VAL A 135 16.74 17.40 -4.28
N ASP A 136 17.12 18.28 -3.36
CA ASP A 136 18.38 19.02 -3.40
C ASP A 136 19.62 18.10 -3.37
N HIS A 137 19.47 16.87 -2.88
CA HIS A 137 20.55 15.87 -2.82
C HIS A 137 20.46 14.80 -3.92
N TRP A 138 19.59 14.95 -4.88
CA TRP A 138 19.47 13.96 -5.95
C TRP A 138 20.55 14.15 -7.03
N PRO A 139 21.00 13.05 -7.66
CA PRO A 139 22.00 13.15 -8.73
C PRO A 139 21.49 13.95 -9.90
N MET A 140 22.29 14.91 -10.39
CA MET A 140 22.01 15.69 -11.58
C MET A 140 22.88 15.19 -12.75
N GLY A 141 22.31 15.10 -13.97
CA GLY A 141 23.03 14.71 -15.19
C GLY A 141 23.51 13.25 -15.23
N ARG A 142 23.16 12.42 -14.25
CA ARG A 142 23.51 10.99 -14.21
C ARG A 142 22.31 10.13 -13.82
N PRO A 143 22.21 8.89 -14.36
CA PRO A 143 21.09 8.00 -14.07
C PRO A 143 21.03 7.55 -12.60
N PHE A 144 19.83 7.43 -12.06
CA PHE A 144 19.58 6.80 -10.77
C PHE A 144 18.19 6.16 -10.72
N ARG A 145 17.92 5.38 -9.69
CA ARG A 145 16.62 4.72 -9.47
C ARG A 145 15.75 5.55 -8.53
N MET A 146 14.53 5.86 -8.96
CA MET A 146 13.61 6.74 -8.22
C MET A 146 12.99 6.07 -7.00
N LEU A 147 12.57 4.80 -7.08
CA LEU A 147 11.89 4.12 -5.97
C LEU A 147 12.69 4.16 -4.65
N PRO A 148 14.01 3.91 -4.61
CA PRO A 148 14.77 4.07 -3.37
C PRO A 148 14.74 5.50 -2.79
N ARG A 149 14.67 6.53 -3.64
CA ARG A 149 14.57 7.93 -3.20
C ARG A 149 13.20 8.22 -2.59
N MET A 150 12.13 7.76 -3.22
CA MET A 150 10.78 7.89 -2.69
C MET A 150 10.62 7.15 -1.36
N ARG A 151 11.22 5.99 -1.22
CA ARG A 151 11.22 5.25 0.05
C ARG A 151 11.88 6.04 1.18
N THR A 152 13.02 6.68 0.94
CA THR A 152 13.68 7.49 1.95
C THR A 152 12.80 8.70 2.32
N LEU A 153 12.18 9.35 1.35
CA LEU A 153 11.27 10.47 1.58
C LEU A 153 10.06 10.05 2.44
N THR A 154 9.36 8.98 2.07
CA THR A 154 8.18 8.52 2.82
C THR A 154 8.52 8.04 4.23
N GLN A 155 9.73 7.54 4.45
CA GLN A 155 10.23 7.22 5.79
C GLN A 155 10.43 8.47 6.65
N ASP A 156 11.05 9.50 6.10
CA ASP A 156 11.21 10.77 6.81
C ASP A 156 9.87 11.43 7.11
N VAL A 157 8.92 11.40 6.16
CA VAL A 157 7.55 11.86 6.39
C VAL A 157 6.91 11.11 7.56
N PHE A 158 7.00 9.78 7.56
CA PHE A 158 6.41 8.99 8.62
C PHE A 158 7.05 9.26 9.98
N VAL A 159 8.37 9.22 10.07
CA VAL A 159 9.09 9.37 11.35
C VAL A 159 8.92 10.78 11.91
N ARG A 160 9.08 11.81 11.08
CA ARG A 160 9.10 13.20 11.54
C ARG A 160 7.71 13.81 11.70
N LEU A 161 6.82 13.59 10.74
CA LEU A 161 5.51 14.24 10.71
C LEU A 161 4.41 13.38 11.34
N MET A 162 4.43 12.06 11.14
CA MET A 162 3.36 11.19 11.63
C MET A 162 3.65 10.63 13.02
N LEU A 163 4.84 10.14 13.28
CA LEU A 163 5.27 9.74 14.64
C LEU A 163 5.61 10.95 15.50
N GLY A 164 6.12 12.03 14.90
CA GLY A 164 6.51 13.25 15.62
C GLY A 164 7.84 13.12 16.36
N VAL A 165 8.78 12.32 15.86
CA VAL A 165 10.14 12.23 16.40
C VAL A 165 10.90 13.52 16.08
N ARG A 166 11.21 14.31 17.10
CA ARG A 166 11.87 15.64 16.95
C ARG A 166 13.38 15.59 17.05
N ASP A 167 13.91 14.62 17.79
CA ASP A 167 15.35 14.42 17.92
C ASP A 167 15.93 13.87 16.62
N GLU A 168 16.89 14.61 16.04
CA GLU A 168 17.46 14.31 14.73
C GLU A 168 18.23 12.97 14.71
N ALA A 169 18.97 12.68 15.75
CA ALA A 169 19.77 11.46 15.85
C ALA A 169 18.85 10.23 15.97
N ARG A 170 17.80 10.33 16.78
CA ARG A 170 16.80 9.26 16.93
C ARG A 170 15.98 9.07 15.66
N ALA A 171 15.56 10.14 15.00
CA ALA A 171 14.87 10.05 13.72
C ALA A 171 15.73 9.34 12.68
N ALA A 172 17.01 9.73 12.54
CA ALA A 172 17.94 9.10 11.62
C ALA A 172 18.21 7.61 11.96
N ALA A 173 18.35 7.28 13.25
CA ALA A 173 18.53 5.91 13.72
C ALA A 173 17.30 5.04 13.38
N LEU A 174 16.09 5.56 13.62
CA LEU A 174 14.84 4.86 13.32
C LEU A 174 14.69 4.64 11.81
N VAL A 175 14.91 5.65 10.98
CA VAL A 175 14.91 5.53 9.51
C VAL A 175 15.93 4.48 9.04
N ALA A 176 17.15 4.49 9.57
CA ALA A 176 18.17 3.51 9.23
C ALA A 176 17.79 2.07 9.62
N ALA A 177 17.22 1.89 10.82
CA ALA A 177 16.75 0.58 11.29
C ALA A 177 15.60 0.06 10.44
N MET A 178 14.64 0.92 10.07
CA MET A 178 13.53 0.62 9.20
C MET A 178 13.98 0.19 7.80
N ARG A 179 14.95 0.89 7.21
CA ARG A 179 15.54 0.51 5.92
C ARG A 179 16.15 -0.89 5.96
N ARG A 180 16.85 -1.24 7.02
CA ARG A 180 17.42 -2.59 7.20
C ARG A 180 16.34 -3.67 7.32
N LEU A 181 15.23 -3.36 7.99
CA LEU A 181 14.11 -4.29 8.16
C LEU A 181 13.39 -4.56 6.83
N LEU A 182 13.04 -3.49 6.10
CA LEU A 182 12.15 -3.57 4.94
C LEU A 182 12.86 -3.92 3.63
N TRP A 183 14.19 -3.66 3.52
CA TRP A 183 14.87 -3.69 2.21
C TRP A 183 16.08 -4.61 2.13
N THR A 184 16.06 -5.70 2.82
CA THR A 184 17.09 -6.71 2.61
C THR A 184 16.90 -7.34 1.22
N PRO A 185 17.92 -7.27 0.31
CA PRO A 185 17.88 -8.01 -0.94
C PRO A 185 17.67 -9.50 -0.65
N GLY A 186 16.74 -10.12 -1.36
CA GLY A 186 16.45 -11.53 -1.15
C GLY A 186 15.53 -11.83 0.03
N ASN A 187 14.74 -10.85 0.50
CA ASN A 187 13.58 -11.19 1.31
C ASN A 187 12.65 -12.06 0.46
N PRO A 188 12.76 -13.41 0.50
CA PRO A 188 11.66 -14.22 0.06
C PRO A 188 10.46 -13.78 0.89
N PRO A 189 9.23 -13.85 0.38
CA PRO A 189 8.08 -13.88 1.26
C PRO A 189 8.31 -15.08 2.17
N LEU A 190 8.89 -14.85 3.33
CA LEU A 190 8.94 -15.82 4.41
C LEU A 190 7.49 -15.85 4.91
N THR A 191 6.64 -16.50 4.15
CA THR A 191 5.32 -16.91 4.58
C THR A 191 5.50 -18.17 5.41
N PRO A 192 5.46 -18.06 6.74
CA PRO A 192 5.19 -19.25 7.52
C PRO A 192 3.80 -19.76 7.12
N PRO A 193 3.60 -21.03 6.93
CA PRO A 193 2.27 -21.60 6.97
C PRO A 193 1.70 -21.27 8.34
N ASP A 194 0.55 -20.68 8.40
CA ASP A 194 -0.24 -20.29 9.55
C ASP A 194 0.55 -19.85 10.82
N ARG A 195 0.29 -18.68 11.38
CA ARG A 195 0.95 -18.21 12.60
C ARG A 195 0.34 -18.73 13.89
N ASP A 196 -0.77 -19.41 13.80
CA ASP A 196 -1.17 -20.35 14.84
C ASP A 196 -0.28 -21.62 14.80
N GLU A 197 0.46 -21.83 13.66
CA GLU A 197 1.62 -22.70 13.56
C GLU A 197 2.86 -21.83 13.25
N PRO A 198 3.78 -21.63 14.21
CA PRO A 198 4.97 -20.79 14.00
C PRO A 198 5.79 -21.29 12.80
N GLY A 199 6.17 -20.41 11.92
CA GLY A 199 7.22 -20.64 10.93
C GLY A 199 8.42 -21.21 11.67
N GLY A 200 9.08 -22.23 11.14
CA GLY A 200 10.07 -22.96 11.89
C GLY A 200 11.03 -22.08 12.69
N PRO A 201 11.55 -22.55 13.85
CA PRO A 201 12.22 -21.72 14.87
C PRO A 201 13.32 -20.80 14.33
N LEU A 202 13.95 -21.19 13.22
CA LEU A 202 15.02 -20.44 12.56
C LEU A 202 14.49 -19.18 11.83
N VAL A 203 13.36 -19.29 11.13
CA VAL A 203 12.74 -18.18 10.38
C VAL A 203 12.26 -17.11 11.35
N ASP A 204 11.60 -17.54 12.44
CA ASP A 204 11.12 -16.65 13.50
C ASP A 204 12.29 -15.98 14.25
N ALA A 205 13.39 -16.68 14.48
CA ALA A 205 14.57 -16.13 15.13
C ALA A 205 15.24 -15.06 14.25
N VAL A 206 15.39 -15.30 12.95
CA VAL A 206 15.95 -14.33 12.00
C VAL A 206 15.06 -13.09 11.89
N PHE A 207 13.73 -13.27 11.80
CA PHE A 207 12.79 -12.17 11.73
C PHE A 207 12.82 -11.33 13.02
N ARG A 208 12.72 -11.97 14.21
CA ARG A 208 12.81 -11.29 15.51
C ARG A 208 14.14 -10.53 15.68
N ARG A 209 15.26 -11.13 15.25
CA ARG A 209 16.56 -10.47 15.32
C ARG A 209 16.60 -9.18 14.48
N ARG A 210 15.99 -9.18 13.29
CA ARG A 210 15.93 -7.98 12.42
C ARG A 210 14.94 -6.94 12.93
N LEU A 211 13.84 -7.38 13.54
CA LEU A 211 12.81 -6.51 14.10
C LEU A 211 13.28 -5.79 15.37
N ARG A 212 14.11 -6.46 16.17
CA ARG A 212 14.54 -5.98 17.49
C ARG A 212 15.06 -4.53 17.52
N PRO A 213 15.94 -4.08 16.60
CA PRO A 213 16.43 -2.70 16.64
C PRO A 213 15.32 -1.66 16.44
N VAL A 214 14.37 -1.93 15.53
CA VAL A 214 13.23 -1.04 15.30
C VAL A 214 12.30 -1.04 16.51
N ALA A 215 11.99 -2.22 17.04
CA ALA A 215 11.13 -2.35 18.21
C ALA A 215 11.70 -1.65 19.45
N GLN A 216 13.02 -1.73 19.66
CA GLN A 216 13.70 -1.03 20.76
C GLN A 216 13.60 0.50 20.62
N LEU A 217 13.89 1.04 19.43
CA LEU A 217 13.78 2.48 19.18
C LEU A 217 12.34 3.00 19.33
N LEU A 218 11.35 2.24 18.86
CA LEU A 218 9.94 2.58 19.04
C LEU A 218 9.51 2.54 20.51
N ASP A 219 9.97 1.55 21.27
CA ASP A 219 9.68 1.45 22.70
C ASP A 219 10.32 2.61 23.50
N GLU A 220 11.53 3.03 23.12
CA GLU A 220 12.18 4.23 23.68
C GLU A 220 11.35 5.50 23.42
N GLU A 221 10.84 5.69 22.18
CA GLU A 221 9.98 6.81 21.84
C GLU A 221 8.64 6.78 22.61
N VAL A 222 8.02 5.61 22.75
CA VAL A 222 6.80 5.44 23.55
C VAL A 222 7.05 5.82 25.01
N ARG A 223 8.17 5.38 25.59
CA ARG A 223 8.51 5.73 26.99
C ARG A 223 8.80 7.22 27.14
N ALA A 224 9.58 7.80 26.25
CA ALA A 224 9.89 9.23 26.25
C ALA A 224 8.61 10.07 26.16
N ARG A 225 7.67 9.68 25.29
CA ARG A 225 6.41 10.39 25.13
C ARG A 225 5.51 10.28 26.38
N ARG A 226 5.49 9.10 27.03
CA ARG A 226 4.78 8.90 28.29
C ARG A 226 5.31 9.77 29.43
N GLY A 227 6.61 10.06 29.43
CA GLY A 227 7.27 10.90 30.45
C GLY A 227 6.97 12.40 30.27
N ASN A 228 6.75 12.86 29.06
CA ASN A 228 6.66 14.29 28.75
C ASN A 228 5.25 14.91 28.89
N GLY A 229 4.19 14.09 29.01
CA GLY A 229 2.82 14.53 29.36
C GLY A 229 2.15 15.57 28.42
N THR A 230 2.78 15.99 27.33
CA THR A 230 2.27 17.02 26.45
C THR A 230 1.26 16.42 25.46
N PRO A 231 0.00 16.88 25.48
CA PRO A 231 -0.99 16.47 24.48
C PRO A 231 -0.52 16.85 23.07
N GLY A 232 -0.72 15.94 22.12
CA GLY A 232 -0.40 16.16 20.72
C GLY A 232 -1.31 15.34 19.81
N ASP A 233 -1.15 15.50 18.51
CA ASP A 233 -1.98 14.86 17.49
C ASP A 233 -1.19 13.88 16.60
N THR A 234 0.05 13.57 16.96
CA THR A 234 0.83 12.55 16.27
C THR A 234 0.37 11.14 16.64
N ILE A 235 0.73 10.15 15.83
CA ILE A 235 0.38 8.75 16.11
C ILE A 235 0.86 8.32 17.50
N LEU A 236 2.09 8.72 17.88
CA LEU A 236 2.63 8.42 19.22
C LEU A 236 1.82 9.07 20.33
N ASP A 237 1.44 10.35 20.18
CA ASP A 237 0.64 11.07 21.16
C ASP A 237 -0.70 10.38 21.38
N LEU A 238 -1.39 10.06 20.29
CA LEU A 238 -2.71 9.41 20.35
C LEU A 238 -2.64 8.01 20.95
N MET A 239 -1.62 7.22 20.62
CA MET A 239 -1.45 5.89 21.17
C MET A 239 -1.11 5.93 22.67
N VAL A 240 -0.30 6.88 23.10
CA VAL A 240 0.05 7.05 24.52
C VAL A 240 -1.15 7.53 25.34
N ALA A 241 -1.99 8.40 24.76
CA ALA A 241 -3.20 8.93 25.39
C ALA A 241 -4.39 7.97 25.36
N SER A 242 -4.33 6.87 24.60
CA SER A 242 -5.45 5.96 24.38
C SER A 242 -5.94 5.30 25.67
N GLN A 243 -7.28 5.07 25.75
CA GLN A 243 -7.91 4.29 26.82
C GLN A 243 -8.66 3.08 26.21
N PRO A 244 -8.52 1.87 26.78
CA PRO A 244 -7.59 1.51 27.86
C PRO A 244 -6.12 1.66 27.41
N ARG A 245 -5.24 1.90 28.37
CA ARG A 245 -3.81 2.11 28.10
C ARG A 245 -3.18 0.87 27.45
N LEU A 246 -2.52 1.07 26.32
CA LEU A 246 -1.78 0.00 25.65
C LEU A 246 -0.55 -0.41 26.49
N SER A 247 -0.23 -1.68 26.53
CA SER A 247 1.09 -2.14 26.93
C SER A 247 2.18 -1.61 25.99
N GLY A 248 3.45 -1.66 26.41
CA GLY A 248 4.57 -1.30 25.54
C GLY A 248 4.62 -2.19 24.29
N GLU A 249 4.38 -3.50 24.46
CA GLU A 249 4.38 -4.46 23.37
C GLU A 249 3.24 -4.21 22.36
N GLU A 250 2.02 -3.94 22.82
CA GLU A 250 0.90 -3.62 21.94
C GLU A 250 1.15 -2.34 21.14
N ALA A 251 1.71 -1.32 21.79
CA ALA A 251 2.08 -0.08 21.11
C ALA A 251 3.14 -0.32 20.04
N VAL A 252 4.16 -1.11 20.31
CA VAL A 252 5.21 -1.46 19.35
C VAL A 252 4.64 -2.30 18.20
N ASP A 253 3.80 -3.30 18.46
CA ASP A 253 3.14 -4.12 17.44
C ASP A 253 2.32 -3.25 16.46
N GLU A 254 1.56 -2.28 17.00
CA GLU A 254 0.78 -1.34 16.16
C GLU A 254 1.68 -0.44 15.34
N LEU A 255 2.69 0.18 15.97
CA LEU A 255 3.64 1.08 15.30
C LEU A 255 4.40 0.39 14.17
N LEU A 256 4.83 -0.86 14.35
CA LEU A 256 5.53 -1.63 13.32
C LEU A 256 4.66 -1.84 12.07
N VAL A 257 3.40 -2.14 12.26
CA VAL A 257 2.46 -2.37 11.16
C VAL A 257 2.12 -1.06 10.45
N VAL A 258 1.79 -0.02 11.22
CA VAL A 258 1.48 1.30 10.66
C VAL A 258 2.69 1.85 9.89
N MET A 259 3.88 1.66 10.43
CA MET A 259 5.14 2.04 9.80
C MET A 259 5.33 1.35 8.44
N ALA A 260 5.15 0.03 8.36
CA ALA A 260 5.30 -0.71 7.11
C ALA A 260 4.23 -0.29 6.09
N ALA A 261 2.99 -0.10 6.52
CA ALA A 261 1.87 0.29 5.68
C ALA A 261 1.95 1.75 5.19
N ALA A 262 2.48 2.66 6.01
CA ALA A 262 2.55 4.08 5.69
C ALA A 262 3.77 4.46 4.82
N GLN A 263 4.65 3.55 4.47
CA GLN A 263 5.88 3.87 3.74
C GLN A 263 5.97 3.18 2.38
N GLU A 264 5.82 1.86 2.35
CA GLU A 264 6.07 1.10 1.12
C GLU A 264 5.03 1.43 0.03
N PRO A 265 3.70 1.37 0.26
CA PRO A 265 2.73 1.71 -0.77
C PRO A 265 2.81 3.16 -1.26
N PRO A 266 2.95 4.20 -0.41
CA PRO A 266 3.13 5.57 -0.89
C PRO A 266 4.39 5.76 -1.72
N SER A 267 5.52 5.18 -1.30
CA SER A 267 6.77 5.26 -2.07
C SER A 267 6.65 4.65 -3.47
N ILE A 268 5.90 3.57 -3.58
CA ILE A 268 5.60 2.91 -4.85
C ILE A 268 4.70 3.79 -5.71
N ALA A 269 3.63 4.37 -5.12
CA ALA A 269 2.73 5.28 -5.83
C ALA A 269 3.48 6.51 -6.38
N LEU A 270 4.34 7.13 -5.55
CA LEU A 270 5.21 8.24 -5.95
C LEU A 270 6.15 7.84 -7.09
N ALA A 271 6.78 6.68 -7.01
CA ALA A 271 7.67 6.19 -8.06
C ALA A 271 6.92 5.93 -9.38
N TRP A 272 5.71 5.35 -9.32
CA TRP A 272 4.86 5.17 -10.49
C TRP A 272 4.39 6.50 -11.09
N LEU A 273 4.05 7.47 -10.25
CA LEU A 273 3.64 8.80 -10.74
C LEU A 273 4.80 9.49 -11.44
N VAL A 274 6.02 9.42 -10.90
CA VAL A 274 7.23 9.90 -11.61
C VAL A 274 7.43 9.17 -12.93
N GLU A 275 7.25 7.86 -12.97
CA GLU A 275 7.42 7.06 -14.19
C GLU A 275 6.41 7.46 -15.26
N ARG A 276 5.15 7.66 -14.89
CA ARG A 276 4.13 8.12 -15.83
C ARG A 276 4.43 9.52 -16.36
N LEU A 277 4.68 10.47 -15.47
CA LEU A 277 4.97 11.85 -15.86
C LEU A 277 6.28 12.00 -16.67
N ALA A 278 7.30 11.20 -16.37
CA ALA A 278 8.54 11.19 -17.14
C ALA A 278 8.35 10.67 -18.59
N ARG A 279 7.26 9.94 -18.85
CA ARG A 279 6.90 9.43 -20.19
C ARG A 279 5.87 10.27 -20.92
N HIS A 280 5.17 11.11 -20.19
CA HIS A 280 4.10 11.99 -20.72
C HIS A 280 4.43 13.44 -20.35
N PRO A 281 5.39 14.08 -21.09
CA PRO A 281 5.85 15.43 -20.77
C PRO A 281 4.71 16.46 -20.76
N GLU A 282 3.73 16.32 -21.65
CA GLU A 282 2.55 17.17 -21.73
C GLU A 282 1.68 17.07 -20.45
N VAL A 283 1.54 15.86 -19.91
CA VAL A 283 0.81 15.64 -18.64
C VAL A 283 1.62 16.19 -17.46
N ALA A 284 2.95 16.05 -17.50
CA ALA A 284 3.82 16.64 -16.48
C ALA A 284 3.74 18.17 -16.47
N GLU A 285 3.67 18.83 -17.63
CA GLU A 285 3.47 20.27 -17.74
C GLU A 285 2.08 20.68 -17.20
N ALA A 286 1.02 19.92 -17.52
CA ALA A 286 -0.31 20.15 -16.98
C ALA A 286 -0.31 20.01 -15.44
N PHE A 287 0.37 18.99 -14.88
CA PHE A 287 0.51 18.79 -13.44
C PHE A 287 1.22 19.98 -12.76
N VAL A 288 2.23 20.55 -13.40
CA VAL A 288 2.97 21.70 -12.85
C VAL A 288 2.14 22.98 -12.91
N LYS A 289 1.47 23.23 -14.04
CA LYS A 289 0.61 24.41 -14.21
C LYS A 289 -0.58 24.40 -13.25
N ALA A 290 -1.13 23.21 -13.00
CA ALA A 290 -2.19 23.02 -12.03
C ALA A 290 -1.68 23.30 -10.61
N GLY A 291 -2.41 24.07 -9.83
CA GLY A 291 -2.08 24.34 -8.43
C GLY A 291 -2.37 23.14 -7.50
N PRO A 292 -1.94 23.21 -6.24
CA PRO A 292 -2.42 22.29 -5.22
C PRO A 292 -3.96 22.34 -5.13
N GLY A 293 -4.60 21.15 -5.08
CA GLY A 293 -6.06 21.04 -5.03
C GLY A 293 -6.77 21.16 -6.38
N ASP A 294 -6.04 21.45 -7.45
CA ASP A 294 -6.61 21.50 -8.81
C ASP A 294 -7.08 20.11 -9.25
N PRO A 295 -8.31 19.99 -9.82
CA PRO A 295 -8.85 18.73 -10.34
C PRO A 295 -7.91 17.98 -11.31
N VAL A 296 -7.13 18.69 -12.12
CA VAL A 296 -6.16 18.10 -13.06
C VAL A 296 -5.12 17.26 -12.32
N ARG A 297 -4.58 17.74 -11.19
CA ARG A 297 -3.63 16.95 -10.38
C ARG A 297 -4.29 15.72 -9.81
N HIS A 298 -5.52 15.84 -9.32
CA HIS A 298 -6.28 14.69 -8.81
C HIS A 298 -6.51 13.66 -9.89
N ALA A 299 -6.90 14.07 -11.09
CA ALA A 299 -7.12 13.19 -12.24
C ALA A 299 -5.84 12.42 -12.64
N ILE A 300 -4.70 13.10 -12.68
CA ILE A 300 -3.41 12.47 -12.99
C ILE A 300 -2.98 11.45 -11.92
N ILE A 301 -3.19 11.77 -10.65
CA ILE A 301 -2.91 10.87 -9.54
C ILE A 301 -3.84 9.65 -9.61
N ASP A 302 -5.14 9.87 -9.81
CA ASP A 302 -6.13 8.78 -9.86
C ASP A 302 -5.88 7.85 -11.04
N GLU A 303 -5.56 8.37 -12.23
CA GLU A 303 -5.21 7.53 -13.39
C GLU A 303 -3.92 6.74 -13.16
N THR A 304 -2.94 7.34 -12.46
CA THR A 304 -1.74 6.60 -12.07
C THR A 304 -2.08 5.47 -11.10
N LEU A 305 -2.89 5.71 -10.08
CA LEU A 305 -3.32 4.70 -9.12
C LEU A 305 -4.21 3.63 -9.77
N ARG A 306 -5.00 3.99 -10.77
CA ARG A 306 -5.78 3.02 -11.54
C ARG A 306 -4.87 2.07 -12.31
N LEU A 307 -3.99 2.61 -13.12
CA LEU A 307 -3.15 1.83 -14.03
C LEU A 307 -2.03 1.08 -13.29
N ARG A 308 -1.53 1.66 -12.19
CA ARG A 308 -0.39 1.18 -11.39
C ARG A 308 -0.68 1.19 -9.89
N PRO A 309 -1.73 0.48 -9.42
CA PRO A 309 -2.05 0.44 -8.01
C PRO A 309 -0.91 -0.21 -7.22
N PRO A 310 -0.46 0.37 -6.11
CA PRO A 310 0.51 -0.29 -5.22
C PRO A 310 -0.07 -1.56 -4.57
N ALA A 311 -1.33 -1.52 -4.16
CA ALA A 311 -2.01 -2.66 -3.57
C ALA A 311 -2.45 -3.65 -4.65
N MET A 312 -2.16 -4.95 -4.40
CA MET A 312 -2.54 -6.00 -5.34
C MET A 312 -4.00 -6.43 -5.19
N ALA A 313 -4.46 -6.64 -3.98
CA ALA A 313 -5.79 -7.16 -3.70
C ALA A 313 -6.30 -6.79 -2.31
N SER A 314 -7.61 -6.75 -2.17
CA SER A 314 -8.29 -6.84 -0.88
C SER A 314 -8.55 -8.30 -0.54
N LEU A 315 -7.97 -8.75 0.58
CA LEU A 315 -8.04 -10.15 1.02
C LEU A 315 -9.10 -10.33 2.09
N ARG A 316 -9.82 -11.46 2.04
CA ARG A 316 -10.75 -11.90 3.09
C ARG A 316 -10.66 -13.40 3.30
N ARG A 317 -10.89 -13.84 4.54
CA ARG A 317 -11.23 -15.21 4.85
C ARG A 317 -12.70 -15.24 5.25
N LEU A 318 -13.49 -16.02 4.56
CA LEU A 318 -14.92 -16.15 4.83
C LEU A 318 -15.13 -17.00 6.09
N THR A 319 -16.01 -16.56 6.96
CA THR A 319 -16.47 -17.34 8.14
C THR A 319 -17.94 -17.73 8.01
N ALA A 320 -18.62 -17.21 7.00
CA ALA A 320 -19.97 -17.56 6.56
C ALA A 320 -19.96 -17.72 5.03
N PRO A 321 -20.96 -18.40 4.46
CA PRO A 321 -21.14 -18.44 2.99
C PRO A 321 -21.25 -17.05 2.40
N PHE A 322 -20.69 -16.87 1.21
CA PHE A 322 -20.72 -15.60 0.48
C PHE A 322 -21.20 -15.85 -0.96
N ASP A 323 -22.24 -15.13 -1.36
CA ASP A 323 -22.71 -15.16 -2.75
C ASP A 323 -21.88 -14.23 -3.64
N ALA A 324 -21.14 -14.82 -4.56
CA ALA A 324 -20.37 -14.12 -5.60
C ALA A 324 -21.13 -14.16 -6.93
N ASN A 325 -22.21 -13.37 -7.04
CA ASN A 325 -23.09 -13.29 -8.21
C ASN A 325 -23.64 -14.66 -8.68
N GLY A 326 -24.34 -15.33 -7.78
CA GLY A 326 -24.98 -16.62 -8.03
C GLY A 326 -24.08 -17.84 -7.83
N VAL A 327 -22.82 -17.64 -7.42
CA VAL A 327 -21.91 -18.70 -7.01
C VAL A 327 -21.66 -18.60 -5.52
N GLU A 328 -22.19 -19.54 -4.75
CA GLU A 328 -21.97 -19.58 -3.31
C GLU A 328 -20.55 -20.08 -2.97
N LEU A 329 -19.79 -19.26 -2.27
CA LEU A 329 -18.49 -19.60 -1.73
C LEU A 329 -18.63 -20.04 -0.26
N PRO A 330 -18.16 -21.25 0.13
CA PRO A 330 -18.35 -21.76 1.49
C PRO A 330 -17.52 -20.98 2.52
N ALA A 331 -17.94 -21.03 3.79
CA ALA A 331 -17.12 -20.61 4.92
C ALA A 331 -15.74 -21.32 4.89
N GLY A 332 -14.69 -20.62 5.35
CA GLY A 332 -13.31 -21.11 5.26
C GLY A 332 -12.58 -20.75 3.96
N THR A 333 -13.29 -20.24 2.96
CA THR A 333 -12.66 -19.84 1.68
C THR A 333 -11.78 -18.60 1.87
N MET A 334 -10.54 -18.68 1.37
CA MET A 334 -9.70 -17.49 1.15
C MET A 334 -10.11 -16.82 -0.14
N THR A 335 -10.41 -15.53 -0.08
CA THR A 335 -10.83 -14.73 -1.23
C THR A 335 -9.93 -13.51 -1.43
N MET A 336 -9.85 -13.05 -2.66
CA MET A 336 -9.25 -11.77 -3.01
C MET A 336 -10.10 -11.02 -4.03
N ALA A 337 -10.26 -9.72 -3.83
CA ALA A 337 -10.71 -8.79 -4.86
C ALA A 337 -9.45 -8.17 -5.50
N PRO A 338 -9.06 -8.58 -6.73
CA PRO A 338 -7.81 -8.17 -7.36
C PRO A 338 -7.93 -6.76 -7.93
N ILE A 339 -7.34 -5.78 -7.27
CA ILE A 339 -7.40 -4.36 -7.64
C ILE A 339 -7.00 -4.11 -9.11
N PRO A 340 -5.92 -4.72 -9.65
CA PRO A 340 -5.57 -4.54 -11.06
C PRO A 340 -6.64 -4.99 -12.07
N LEU A 341 -7.46 -6.00 -11.73
CA LEU A 341 -8.55 -6.43 -12.60
C LEU A 341 -9.77 -5.51 -12.49
N LEU A 342 -10.12 -5.06 -11.29
CA LEU A 342 -11.19 -4.09 -11.09
C LEU A 342 -10.88 -2.78 -11.84
N HIS A 343 -9.64 -2.31 -11.76
CA HIS A 343 -9.17 -1.12 -12.47
C HIS A 343 -9.01 -1.29 -13.99
N ARG A 344 -9.28 -2.49 -14.50
CA ARG A 344 -9.30 -2.84 -15.93
C ARG A 344 -10.64 -3.45 -16.36
N ASP A 345 -11.64 -3.24 -15.56
CA ASP A 345 -12.99 -3.61 -15.94
C ASP A 345 -13.40 -2.82 -17.20
N PRO A 346 -13.79 -3.49 -18.31
CA PRO A 346 -14.01 -2.82 -19.59
C PRO A 346 -15.21 -1.88 -19.59
N GLU A 347 -16.23 -2.16 -18.77
CA GLU A 347 -17.40 -1.29 -18.64
C GLU A 347 -17.05 0.00 -17.88
N SER A 348 -16.25 -0.13 -16.82
CA SER A 348 -15.82 1.00 -16.00
C SER A 348 -14.67 1.81 -16.63
N PHE A 349 -13.78 1.14 -17.37
CA PHE A 349 -12.55 1.73 -17.91
C PHE A 349 -12.29 1.27 -19.36
N PRO A 350 -13.00 1.82 -20.36
CA PRO A 350 -12.67 1.56 -21.76
C PRO A 350 -11.21 1.92 -22.05
N ASP A 351 -10.53 1.16 -22.91
CA ASP A 351 -9.10 1.30 -23.23
C ASP A 351 -8.23 1.30 -21.97
N ALA A 352 -8.45 0.31 -21.11
CA ALA A 352 -7.91 0.29 -19.74
C ALA A 352 -6.36 0.31 -19.65
N GLU A 353 -5.63 -0.06 -20.71
CA GLU A 353 -4.17 -0.01 -20.72
C GLU A 353 -3.60 1.37 -21.07
N GLU A 354 -4.41 2.29 -21.58
CA GLU A 354 -3.99 3.66 -21.86
C GLU A 354 -3.92 4.50 -20.59
N PHE A 355 -2.87 5.32 -20.50
CA PHE A 355 -2.76 6.35 -19.47
C PHE A 355 -3.48 7.61 -19.92
N ARG A 356 -4.71 7.77 -19.47
CA ARG A 356 -5.63 8.85 -19.88
C ARG A 356 -6.22 9.57 -18.66
N PRO A 357 -5.53 10.56 -18.08
CA PRO A 357 -6.03 11.31 -16.90
C PRO A 357 -7.42 11.90 -17.08
N ALA A 358 -7.79 12.31 -18.30
CA ALA A 358 -9.11 12.84 -18.62
C ALA A 358 -10.30 11.93 -18.26
N ARG A 359 -10.06 10.63 -17.96
CA ARG A 359 -11.10 9.75 -17.41
C ARG A 359 -11.67 10.24 -16.08
N PHE A 360 -10.85 10.95 -15.32
CA PHE A 360 -11.16 11.47 -14.00
C PHE A 360 -11.36 12.99 -13.98
N ASP A 361 -11.31 13.63 -15.16
CA ASP A 361 -11.43 15.06 -15.27
C ASP A 361 -12.86 15.52 -14.96
N GLY A 362 -12.99 16.48 -14.04
CA GLY A 362 -14.27 17.07 -13.64
C GLY A 362 -15.29 16.13 -12.97
N ASN A 363 -15.05 14.83 -12.89
CA ASN A 363 -15.99 13.87 -12.34
C ASN A 363 -15.60 13.44 -10.92
N LEU A 364 -16.35 13.91 -9.92
CA LEU A 364 -16.20 13.48 -8.52
C LEU A 364 -16.74 12.05 -8.29
N ASN A 365 -17.65 11.56 -9.17
CA ASN A 365 -18.17 10.20 -9.11
C ASN A 365 -17.19 9.26 -9.79
N ARG A 366 -16.36 8.62 -8.98
CA ARG A 366 -15.46 7.55 -9.44
C ARG A 366 -16.27 6.29 -9.72
N PRO A 367 -15.95 5.53 -10.80
CA PRO A 367 -16.55 4.20 -10.99
C PRO A 367 -16.37 3.33 -9.75
N GLU A 368 -17.34 2.47 -9.44
CA GLU A 368 -17.24 1.58 -8.26
C GLU A 368 -16.03 0.65 -8.33
N ALA A 369 -15.62 0.28 -9.53
CA ALA A 369 -14.41 -0.48 -9.78
C ALA A 369 -13.12 0.25 -9.35
N PHE A 370 -13.14 1.58 -9.17
CA PHE A 370 -11.97 2.37 -8.74
C PHE A 370 -11.75 2.27 -7.23
N ARG A 371 -10.99 1.28 -6.80
CA ARG A 371 -10.74 0.95 -5.39
C ARG A 371 -9.25 0.92 -5.01
N PRO A 372 -8.44 1.95 -5.36
CA PRO A 372 -6.98 1.91 -5.09
C PRO A 372 -6.64 1.84 -3.60
N PHE A 373 -7.55 2.27 -2.74
CA PHE A 373 -7.44 2.26 -1.28
C PHE A 373 -8.36 1.21 -0.62
N GLY A 374 -8.91 0.27 -1.40
CA GLY A 374 -9.85 -0.75 -0.92
C GLY A 374 -11.23 -0.18 -0.59
N GLY A 375 -11.98 -0.87 0.28
CA GLY A 375 -13.36 -0.50 0.65
C GLY A 375 -13.76 -0.94 2.04
N GLY A 376 -14.96 -0.52 2.44
CA GLY A 376 -15.62 -0.88 3.70
C GLY A 376 -14.84 -0.49 4.95
N ALA A 377 -15.06 -1.23 6.01
CA ALA A 377 -14.39 -1.03 7.29
C ALA A 377 -12.85 -1.16 7.22
N ARG A 378 -12.34 -1.71 6.11
CA ARG A 378 -10.91 -1.93 5.86
C ARG A 378 -10.30 -0.95 4.84
N ARG A 379 -11.06 0.06 4.41
CA ARG A 379 -10.53 1.13 3.57
C ARG A 379 -9.28 1.73 4.21
N CYS A 380 -8.30 2.09 3.39
CA CYS A 380 -7.04 2.66 3.86
C CYS A 380 -7.27 3.92 4.71
N ILE A 381 -6.78 3.89 5.94
CA ILE A 381 -6.88 5.02 6.88
C ILE A 381 -5.98 6.18 6.44
N ALA A 382 -4.85 5.86 5.79
CA ALA A 382 -3.83 6.81 5.38
C ALA A 382 -4.05 7.38 3.97
N GLU A 383 -5.23 7.19 3.35
CA GLU A 383 -5.53 7.76 2.03
C GLU A 383 -5.30 9.28 1.96
N PRO A 384 -5.78 10.11 2.94
CA PRO A 384 -5.52 11.55 2.92
C PRO A 384 -4.02 11.88 2.90
N LEU A 385 -3.22 11.19 3.73
CA LEU A 385 -1.77 11.38 3.76
C LEU A 385 -1.11 10.98 2.44
N ALA A 386 -1.43 9.81 1.90
CA ALA A 386 -0.85 9.32 0.65
C ALA A 386 -1.14 10.29 -0.52
N ARG A 387 -2.34 10.85 -0.58
CA ARG A 387 -2.69 11.86 -1.58
C ARG A 387 -1.91 13.15 -1.37
N ALA A 388 -1.81 13.63 -0.12
CA ALA A 388 -1.03 14.83 0.21
C ALA A 388 0.46 14.66 -0.14
N GLU A 389 1.05 13.49 0.15
CA GLU A 389 2.42 13.16 -0.27
C GLU A 389 2.59 13.20 -1.79
N MET A 390 1.65 12.62 -2.55
CA MET A 390 1.70 12.65 -4.02
C MET A 390 1.60 14.08 -4.56
N HIS A 391 0.72 14.90 -4.03
CA HIS A 391 0.62 16.30 -4.44
C HIS A 391 1.88 17.11 -4.11
N ALA A 392 2.35 17.03 -2.87
CA ALA A 392 3.48 17.81 -2.40
C ALA A 392 4.80 17.37 -3.04
N ALA A 393 5.15 16.08 -2.94
CA ALA A 393 6.44 15.58 -3.41
C ALA A 393 6.59 15.67 -4.93
N ILE A 394 5.55 15.29 -5.68
CA ILE A 394 5.61 15.34 -7.15
C ILE A 394 5.57 16.79 -7.64
N GLY A 395 4.83 17.66 -6.94
CA GLY A 395 4.87 19.09 -7.19
C GLY A 395 6.30 19.65 -7.07
N VAL A 396 7.01 19.33 -6.00
CA VAL A 396 8.41 19.74 -5.80
C VAL A 396 9.32 19.16 -6.90
N VAL A 397 9.21 17.86 -7.16
CA VAL A 397 10.05 17.18 -8.16
C VAL A 397 9.93 17.83 -9.53
N PHE A 398 8.73 17.99 -10.07
CA PHE A 398 8.51 18.47 -11.43
C PHE A 398 8.57 20.01 -11.56
N ASN A 399 8.44 20.76 -10.47
CA ASN A 399 8.75 22.20 -10.48
C ASN A 399 10.25 22.47 -10.55
N ARG A 400 11.08 21.64 -9.90
CA ARG A 400 12.54 21.87 -9.83
C ARG A 400 13.34 21.12 -10.88
N LEU A 401 12.85 19.95 -11.31
CA LEU A 401 13.60 19.04 -12.17
C LEU A 401 12.88 18.74 -13.48
N ARG A 402 13.65 18.61 -14.55
CA ARG A 402 13.26 17.85 -15.74
C ARG A 402 13.60 16.40 -15.50
N VAL A 403 12.59 15.53 -15.51
CA VAL A 403 12.75 14.09 -15.28
C VAL A 403 12.47 13.35 -16.59
N ARG A 404 13.39 12.50 -17.01
CA ARG A 404 13.25 11.65 -18.20
C ARG A 404 13.39 10.18 -17.80
N ALA A 405 12.54 9.33 -18.36
CA ALA A 405 12.71 7.88 -18.23
C ALA A 405 13.98 7.44 -18.96
N LEU A 406 14.80 6.63 -18.29
CA LEU A 406 16.08 6.17 -18.86
C LEU A 406 15.88 5.16 -20.00
N TRP A 407 14.81 4.35 -19.94
CA TRP A 407 14.55 3.29 -20.91
C TRP A 407 13.31 3.59 -21.76
N PRO A 408 13.32 3.26 -23.07
CA PRO A 408 12.16 3.46 -23.94
C PRO A 408 10.94 2.65 -23.51
N ARG A 409 11.15 1.38 -23.07
CA ARG A 409 10.06 0.52 -22.64
C ARG A 409 9.55 0.90 -21.25
N PRO A 410 8.22 0.95 -21.03
CA PRO A 410 7.63 1.20 -19.72
C PRO A 410 8.09 0.20 -18.67
N GLU A 411 8.05 0.63 -17.42
CA GLU A 411 8.17 -0.27 -16.27
C GLU A 411 6.99 -1.23 -16.23
N ARG A 412 7.25 -2.48 -15.90
CA ARG A 412 6.21 -3.45 -15.61
C ARG A 412 6.05 -3.64 -14.09
N PRO A 413 4.83 -3.85 -13.60
CA PRO A 413 4.63 -4.21 -12.20
C PRO A 413 5.12 -5.64 -11.96
N VAL A 414 5.82 -5.83 -10.83
CA VAL A 414 6.16 -7.15 -10.29
C VAL A 414 5.73 -7.22 -8.83
N GLN A 415 5.41 -8.41 -8.36
CA GLN A 415 4.98 -8.57 -6.99
C GLN A 415 6.18 -8.60 -6.03
N ARG A 416 6.04 -7.86 -4.92
CA ARG A 416 6.88 -8.03 -3.73
C ARG A 416 5.97 -8.05 -2.51
N ALA A 417 5.93 -9.17 -1.81
CA ALA A 417 4.95 -9.41 -0.75
C ALA A 417 3.52 -9.13 -1.25
N THR A 418 2.83 -8.15 -0.71
CA THR A 418 1.44 -7.79 -1.07
C THR A 418 1.33 -6.57 -1.98
N VAL A 419 2.46 -6.04 -2.46
CA VAL A 419 2.48 -4.81 -3.26
C VAL A 419 3.04 -5.03 -4.67
N LEU A 420 2.65 -4.15 -5.59
CA LEU A 420 3.08 -4.12 -6.99
C LEU A 420 4.13 -3.04 -7.19
N VAL A 421 5.38 -3.43 -7.32
CA VAL A 421 6.51 -2.51 -7.48
C VAL A 421 6.97 -2.42 -8.93
N PRO A 422 7.56 -1.30 -9.38
CA PRO A 422 8.22 -1.21 -10.68
C PRO A 422 9.46 -2.12 -10.73
N HIS A 423 9.54 -2.97 -11.75
CA HIS A 423 10.55 -4.02 -11.89
C HIS A 423 12.00 -3.51 -11.78
N ARG A 424 12.33 -2.40 -12.45
CA ARG A 424 13.66 -1.78 -12.44
C ARG A 424 13.79 -0.61 -11.45
N SER A 425 12.76 -0.38 -10.62
CA SER A 425 12.72 0.70 -9.63
C SER A 425 12.74 2.12 -10.23
N VAL A 426 12.18 2.28 -11.43
CA VAL A 426 12.05 3.55 -12.17
C VAL A 426 13.41 4.25 -12.38
N PRO A 427 14.27 3.74 -13.27
CA PRO A 427 15.50 4.42 -13.61
C PRO A 427 15.20 5.69 -14.43
N VAL A 428 15.76 6.80 -13.95
CA VAL A 428 15.56 8.15 -14.54
C VAL A 428 16.86 8.91 -14.69
N LEU A 429 16.81 9.92 -15.55
CA LEU A 429 17.81 10.98 -15.67
C LEU A 429 17.15 12.31 -15.29
N THR A 430 17.80 13.07 -14.41
CA THR A 430 17.31 14.39 -13.99
C THR A 430 18.25 15.50 -14.47
N GLY A 431 17.66 16.64 -14.84
CA GLY A 431 18.33 17.89 -15.14
C GLY A 431 17.60 19.06 -14.48
N ALA A 432 18.24 20.21 -14.35
CA ALA A 432 17.58 21.41 -13.85
C ALA A 432 16.42 21.80 -14.77
N ARG A 433 15.30 22.21 -14.21
CA ARG A 433 14.23 22.85 -14.93
C ARG A 433 14.65 24.32 -15.15
N LEU A 434 14.78 24.74 -16.39
CA LEU A 434 14.97 26.14 -16.71
C LEU A 434 13.70 26.90 -16.29
N PRO A 435 13.81 28.10 -15.71
CA PRO A 435 12.64 28.94 -15.49
C PRO A 435 11.90 29.11 -16.84
N ALA A 436 10.57 29.10 -16.79
CA ALA A 436 9.77 29.40 -17.97
C ALA A 436 10.23 30.77 -18.49
N SER A 437 10.54 30.86 -19.78
CA SER A 437 10.82 32.16 -20.41
C SER A 437 9.63 33.09 -20.10
N PRO A 438 9.85 34.33 -19.65
CA PRO A 438 8.76 35.26 -19.44
C PRO A 438 7.96 35.35 -20.75
N GLU A 439 6.63 35.21 -20.65
CA GLU A 439 5.75 35.46 -21.80
C GLU A 439 6.11 36.83 -22.38
N PRO A 440 6.25 36.96 -23.71
CA PRO A 440 6.45 38.27 -24.29
C PRO A 440 5.28 39.15 -23.86
N ALA A 441 5.60 40.26 -23.22
CA ALA A 441 4.62 41.29 -22.85
C ALA A 441 3.76 41.64 -24.08
N ARG A 442 2.44 41.42 -23.99
CA ARG A 442 1.47 41.84 -24.99
C ARG A 442 1.21 43.31 -24.89
#